data_8b20dd9076ee8ecedc1227e1ebf560b8
#
_entry.id   8b20dd9076ee8ecedc1227e1ebf560b8
#
_cell.length_a   1.000
_cell.length_b   1.000
_cell.length_c   1.000
_cell.angle_alpha   90.00
_cell.angle_beta   90.00
_cell.angle_gamma   90.00
#
_symmetry.space_group_name_H-M   'P 1'
#
loop_
_entity.id
_entity.type
_entity.pdbx_description
1 polymer ?
#
loop_
_entity_poly.entity_id
_entity_poly.type
_entity_poly.pdbx_seq_one_letter_code
_entity_poly.pdbx_strand_id
1 'polypeptide(L)'
;MEISQIPTASETHSIPRPSAVKVPFLLLITMVAALGGLLFGYDTAVISGAIWLLQSHFSLTAAQTGWAASSALAGCVLGSFSAGKGADRFGRHRLLMLAAICFLVSALGAAVASSFAGFVLFRILGGLGIGIASLVSPLYIAESSPARWRGRLVAVNQLAIVLGMLLIYLVNYRIHQSGTEQWNEVAGWRWMFASGVLPSLLLLLLLFLVPETARFLLMKGRREEAEKVAARTGADTLNEILSAEERPRNKLNHASRIYAIGITLAVLQQITGINVFLYYAPSIFARVTHSGDIALEQTICVGVVNVVFTVLAMVFVDRLGRKPLLIGGSIGMAFCLAGMGWSVMHQSSSALLLLYVLLYIASFALSVGPVTWILLSELFPMSIRAQAMAVSTAALWAANFLVSQSFPMLDQNSYLILHFGHGFPFFVYAFFCLIEIWFVGTFVRETKDRSLEEIERYWNTGEEM
;
A
#
# COMPACT_ATOMS: atom_id res chain seq x y z
N MET A 1 9.08 49.20 -57.22
CA MET A 1 8.56 47.87 -56.89
C MET A 1 9.57 47.28 -55.88
N GLU A 2 9.31 47.53 -54.61
CA GLU A 2 10.15 47.02 -53.50
C GLU A 2 9.59 45.65 -53.12
N ILE A 3 10.43 44.63 -53.21
CA ILE A 3 10.14 43.29 -52.73
C ILE A 3 10.50 43.28 -51.25
N SER A 4 9.47 43.25 -50.38
CA SER A 4 9.62 43.15 -48.94
C SER A 4 10.23 41.79 -48.57
N GLN A 5 11.34 41.82 -47.87
CA GLN A 5 11.99 40.67 -47.29
C GLN A 5 11.14 40.10 -46.17
N ILE A 6 10.75 38.81 -46.30
CA ILE A 6 10.14 38.01 -45.25
C ILE A 6 11.25 37.69 -44.22
N PRO A 7 11.07 37.93 -42.91
CA PRO A 7 12.04 37.54 -41.93
C PRO A 7 12.07 36.01 -41.81
N THR A 8 13.19 35.42 -42.07
CA THR A 8 13.49 33.98 -41.78
C THR A 8 13.53 33.77 -40.29
N ALA A 9 12.50 33.09 -39.77
CA ALA A 9 12.46 32.61 -38.41
C ALA A 9 13.48 31.48 -38.25
N SER A 10 14.64 31.76 -37.67
CA SER A 10 15.58 30.80 -37.13
C SER A 10 16.08 31.22 -35.76
N GLU A 11 15.17 31.37 -34.82
CA GLU A 11 15.52 31.19 -33.42
C GLU A 11 15.38 29.70 -33.09
N THR A 12 16.40 28.95 -33.45
CA THR A 12 16.66 27.64 -32.86
C THR A 12 16.90 27.86 -31.38
N HIS A 13 15.85 27.73 -30.56
CA HIS A 13 16.03 27.57 -29.14
C HIS A 13 16.97 26.36 -28.95
N SER A 14 18.21 26.63 -28.61
CA SER A 14 19.19 25.61 -28.23
C SER A 14 18.60 24.79 -27.07
N ILE A 15 18.18 23.55 -27.38
CA ILE A 15 17.77 22.58 -26.41
C ILE A 15 18.90 22.45 -25.39
N PRO A 16 18.72 22.80 -24.11
CA PRO A 16 19.79 22.68 -23.12
C PRO A 16 20.26 21.22 -23.10
N ARG A 17 21.57 21.02 -23.25
CA ARG A 17 22.17 19.68 -23.10
C ARG A 17 21.69 19.06 -21.79
N PRO A 18 21.32 17.77 -21.75
CA PRO A 18 20.85 17.13 -20.55
C PRO A 18 21.87 17.33 -19.43
N SER A 19 21.51 18.12 -18.40
CA SER A 19 22.36 18.29 -17.23
C SER A 19 22.47 16.93 -16.55
N ALA A 20 23.66 16.54 -16.12
CA ALA A 20 23.87 15.27 -15.43
C ALA A 20 22.94 15.20 -14.23
N VAL A 21 22.13 14.13 -14.15
CA VAL A 21 21.22 13.87 -13.05
C VAL A 21 21.98 14.00 -11.73
N LYS A 22 21.55 14.88 -10.83
CA LYS A 22 22.12 14.97 -9.50
C LYS A 22 21.62 13.79 -8.66
N VAL A 23 22.26 12.64 -8.81
CA VAL A 23 21.91 11.39 -8.15
C VAL A 23 21.65 11.55 -6.64
N PRO A 24 22.47 12.28 -5.86
CA PRO A 24 22.20 12.48 -4.42
C PRO A 24 20.88 13.19 -4.15
N PHE A 25 20.49 14.16 -4.99
CA PHE A 25 19.22 14.88 -4.82
C PHE A 25 18.02 14.02 -5.20
N LEU A 26 18.13 13.23 -6.25
CA LEU A 26 17.08 12.26 -6.63
C LEU A 26 16.89 11.20 -5.56
N LEU A 27 17.97 10.69 -4.96
CA LEU A 27 17.90 9.76 -3.83
C LEU A 27 17.26 10.42 -2.60
N LEU A 28 17.60 11.66 -2.27
CA LEU A 28 16.97 12.40 -1.17
C LEU A 28 15.45 12.49 -1.39
N ILE A 29 15.00 12.92 -2.56
CA ILE A 29 13.57 13.00 -2.91
C ILE A 29 12.90 11.63 -2.75
N THR A 30 13.51 10.57 -3.29
CA THR A 30 12.98 9.22 -3.21
C THR A 30 12.87 8.73 -1.78
N MET A 31 13.90 8.94 -0.96
CA MET A 31 13.92 8.51 0.44
C MET A 31 12.89 9.26 1.28
N VAL A 32 12.76 10.59 1.09
CA VAL A 32 11.76 11.40 1.78
C VAL A 32 10.33 10.94 1.42
N ALA A 33 10.05 10.73 0.13
CA ALA A 33 8.74 10.23 -0.28
C ALA A 33 8.48 8.79 0.19
N ALA A 34 9.50 7.92 0.18
CA ALA A 34 9.43 6.54 0.66
C ALA A 34 9.17 6.45 2.18
N LEU A 35 9.56 7.48 2.98
CA LEU A 35 9.14 7.57 4.39
C LEU A 35 7.63 7.65 4.53
N GLY A 36 6.90 8.23 3.58
CA GLY A 36 5.43 8.14 3.53
C GLY A 36 4.95 6.70 3.39
N GLY A 37 5.62 5.89 2.57
CA GLY A 37 5.39 4.46 2.48
C GLY A 37 5.75 3.71 3.76
N LEU A 38 6.88 4.03 4.38
CA LEU A 38 7.30 3.44 5.66
C LEU A 38 6.25 3.70 6.75
N LEU A 39 5.77 4.95 6.86
CA LEU A 39 4.73 5.32 7.82
C LEU A 39 3.39 4.63 7.52
N PHE A 40 3.04 4.44 6.26
CA PHE A 40 1.89 3.61 5.89
C PHE A 40 2.02 2.21 6.51
N GLY A 41 3.15 1.51 6.27
CA GLY A 41 3.39 0.18 6.85
C GLY A 41 3.42 0.19 8.39
N TYR A 42 4.08 1.17 8.97
CA TYR A 42 4.24 1.34 10.42
C TYR A 42 2.89 1.54 11.11
N ASP A 43 2.09 2.52 10.65
CA ASP A 43 0.82 2.87 11.29
C ASP A 43 -0.28 1.82 11.07
N THR A 44 -0.26 1.11 9.93
CA THR A 44 -1.20 -0.01 9.74
C THR A 44 -0.87 -1.19 10.64
N ALA A 45 0.40 -1.51 10.84
CA ALA A 45 0.81 -2.70 11.58
C ALA A 45 0.97 -2.48 13.09
N VAL A 46 0.98 -1.22 13.60
CA VAL A 46 1.09 -0.93 15.04
C VAL A 46 0.00 -1.61 15.86
N ILE A 47 -1.20 -1.72 15.30
CA ILE A 47 -2.35 -2.35 15.96
C ILE A 47 -2.09 -3.81 16.35
N SER A 48 -1.22 -4.52 15.65
CA SER A 48 -0.96 -5.93 15.89
C SER A 48 -0.44 -6.22 17.31
N GLY A 49 0.47 -5.39 17.81
CA GLY A 49 0.98 -5.53 19.18
C GLY A 49 0.03 -5.00 20.26
N ALA A 50 -0.90 -4.14 19.88
CA ALA A 50 -1.77 -3.44 20.83
C ALA A 50 -3.18 -4.05 20.94
N ILE A 51 -3.63 -4.84 19.96
CA ILE A 51 -5.06 -5.21 19.82
C ILE A 51 -5.61 -5.94 21.05
N TRP A 52 -4.89 -6.92 21.62
CA TRP A 52 -5.36 -7.64 22.79
C TRP A 52 -5.28 -6.77 24.06
N LEU A 53 -4.27 -5.87 24.16
CA LEU A 53 -4.14 -4.92 25.27
C LEU A 53 -5.29 -3.92 25.26
N LEU A 54 -5.70 -3.42 24.08
CA LEU A 54 -6.86 -2.57 23.89
C LEU A 54 -8.17 -3.30 24.26
N GLN A 55 -8.27 -4.57 23.85
CA GLN A 55 -9.43 -5.41 24.17
C GLN A 55 -9.59 -5.58 25.68
N SER A 56 -8.50 -5.84 26.41
CA SER A 56 -8.50 -5.90 27.88
C SER A 56 -8.78 -4.53 28.48
N HIS A 57 -8.03 -3.48 28.10
CA HIS A 57 -8.11 -2.15 28.68
C HIS A 57 -9.50 -1.49 28.58
N PHE A 58 -10.16 -1.60 27.42
CA PHE A 58 -11.48 -1.01 27.17
C PHE A 58 -12.63 -2.04 27.27
N SER A 59 -12.35 -3.29 27.65
CA SER A 59 -13.34 -4.39 27.71
C SER A 59 -14.15 -4.54 26.41
N LEU A 60 -13.45 -4.59 25.26
CA LEU A 60 -14.05 -4.53 23.94
C LEU A 60 -14.75 -5.85 23.57
N THR A 61 -15.94 -5.74 23.01
CA THR A 61 -16.61 -6.86 22.32
C THR A 61 -15.89 -7.21 21.01
N ALA A 62 -16.20 -8.39 20.43
CA ALA A 62 -15.63 -8.80 19.13
C ALA A 62 -15.82 -7.74 18.02
N ALA A 63 -17.00 -7.13 17.93
CA ALA A 63 -17.29 -6.09 16.97
C ALA A 63 -16.46 -4.81 17.23
N GLN A 64 -16.27 -4.42 18.50
CA GLN A 64 -15.45 -3.28 18.87
C GLN A 64 -13.96 -3.56 18.66
N THR A 65 -13.49 -4.79 18.90
CA THR A 65 -12.13 -5.21 18.58
C THR A 65 -11.86 -5.12 17.06
N GLY A 66 -12.82 -5.57 16.26
CA GLY A 66 -12.80 -5.36 14.82
C GLY A 66 -12.70 -3.87 14.45
N TRP A 67 -13.51 -3.03 15.11
CA TRP A 67 -13.50 -1.58 14.88
C TRP A 67 -12.19 -0.91 15.32
N ALA A 68 -11.57 -1.38 16.40
CA ALA A 68 -10.25 -0.89 16.82
C ALA A 68 -9.19 -1.08 15.72
N ALA A 69 -9.20 -2.23 15.04
CA ALA A 69 -8.27 -2.51 13.94
C ALA A 69 -8.69 -1.82 12.63
N SER A 70 -9.98 -1.85 12.27
CA SER A 70 -10.48 -1.40 10.97
C SER A 70 -10.74 0.11 10.88
N SER A 71 -10.83 0.83 12.00
CA SER A 71 -11.14 2.27 12.01
C SER A 71 -10.16 3.10 11.17
N ALA A 72 -8.85 2.78 11.20
CA ALA A 72 -7.87 3.42 10.33
C ALA A 72 -8.19 3.19 8.84
N LEU A 73 -8.72 2.01 8.48
CA LEU A 73 -9.06 1.67 7.10
C LEU A 73 -10.24 2.49 6.57
N ALA A 74 -11.19 2.85 7.43
CA ALA A 74 -12.23 3.81 7.09
C ALA A 74 -11.63 5.18 6.71
N GLY A 75 -10.62 5.64 7.47
CA GLY A 75 -9.83 6.81 7.12
C GLY A 75 -9.08 6.66 5.80
N CYS A 76 -8.52 5.46 5.50
CA CYS A 76 -7.82 5.18 4.24
C CYS A 76 -8.74 5.33 3.02
N VAL A 77 -10.00 4.88 3.11
CA VAL A 77 -10.99 5.08 2.04
C VAL A 77 -11.17 6.58 1.75
N LEU A 78 -11.38 7.38 2.79
CA LEU A 78 -11.55 8.83 2.65
C LEU A 78 -10.28 9.51 2.11
N GLY A 79 -9.12 9.11 2.62
CA GLY A 79 -7.82 9.63 2.22
C GLY A 79 -7.50 9.35 0.76
N SER A 80 -7.63 8.10 0.32
CA SER A 80 -7.33 7.70 -1.06
C SER A 80 -8.30 8.32 -2.08
N PHE A 81 -9.58 8.42 -1.74
CA PHE A 81 -10.58 9.05 -2.61
C PHE A 81 -10.32 10.55 -2.79
N SER A 82 -9.90 11.23 -1.71
CA SER A 82 -9.59 12.67 -1.75
C SER A 82 -8.22 12.98 -2.36
N ALA A 83 -7.27 12.04 -2.28
CA ALA A 83 -5.87 12.25 -2.67
C ALA A 83 -5.70 12.54 -4.17
N GLY A 84 -6.46 11.88 -5.05
CA GLY A 84 -6.34 12.08 -6.50
C GLY A 84 -6.62 13.52 -6.91
N LYS A 85 -7.82 14.03 -6.63
CA LYS A 85 -8.21 15.43 -6.91
C LYS A 85 -7.37 16.42 -6.08
N GLY A 86 -7.06 16.07 -4.84
CA GLY A 86 -6.23 16.88 -3.97
C GLY A 86 -4.83 17.09 -4.54
N ALA A 87 -4.19 16.03 -5.06
CA ALA A 87 -2.86 16.10 -5.66
C ALA A 87 -2.78 17.06 -6.86
N ASP A 88 -3.82 17.10 -7.69
CA ASP A 88 -3.89 18.01 -8.84
C ASP A 88 -4.24 19.45 -8.44
N ARG A 89 -4.96 19.62 -7.33
CA ARG A 89 -5.36 20.96 -6.86
C ARG A 89 -4.27 21.63 -6.00
N PHE A 90 -3.74 20.92 -5.01
CA PHE A 90 -2.87 21.46 -3.95
C PHE A 90 -1.40 21.12 -4.15
N GLY A 91 -1.07 20.09 -4.93
CA GLY A 91 0.27 19.57 -5.15
C GLY A 91 0.58 18.34 -4.33
N ARG A 92 1.60 17.61 -4.78
CA ARG A 92 2.01 16.33 -4.17
C ARG A 92 2.72 16.56 -2.85
N HIS A 93 3.62 17.54 -2.83
CA HIS A 93 4.38 17.91 -1.64
C HIS A 93 3.47 18.35 -0.48
N ARG A 94 2.49 19.22 -0.72
CA ARG A 94 1.56 19.67 0.33
C ARG A 94 0.67 18.55 0.86
N LEU A 95 0.26 17.61 0.01
CA LEU A 95 -0.52 16.46 0.46
C LEU A 95 0.33 15.48 1.30
N LEU A 96 1.62 15.30 0.98
CA LEU A 96 2.52 14.53 1.84
C LEU A 96 2.73 15.23 3.19
N MET A 97 2.81 16.56 3.24
CA MET A 97 2.83 17.31 4.51
C MET A 97 1.54 17.09 5.32
N LEU A 98 0.37 17.14 4.66
CA LEU A 98 -0.90 16.84 5.33
C LEU A 98 -0.93 15.41 5.87
N ALA A 99 -0.46 14.43 5.09
CA ALA A 99 -0.35 13.05 5.56
C ALA A 99 0.58 12.92 6.78
N ALA A 100 1.74 13.59 6.75
CA ALA A 100 2.69 13.60 7.88
C ALA A 100 2.06 14.21 9.16
N ILE A 101 1.29 15.29 9.02
CA ILE A 101 0.55 15.90 10.14
C ILE A 101 -0.54 14.93 10.65
N CYS A 102 -1.28 14.27 9.74
CA CYS A 102 -2.29 13.28 10.14
C CYS A 102 -1.66 12.12 10.92
N PHE A 103 -0.52 11.58 10.48
CA PHE A 103 0.23 10.54 11.19
C PHE A 103 0.68 11.02 12.57
N LEU A 104 1.27 12.22 12.66
CA LEU A 104 1.76 12.78 13.91
C LEU A 104 0.62 12.98 14.93
N VAL A 105 -0.48 13.60 14.50
CA VAL A 105 -1.65 13.84 15.37
C VAL A 105 -2.32 12.53 15.76
N SER A 106 -2.39 11.55 14.84
CA SER A 106 -2.93 10.22 15.12
C SER A 106 -2.09 9.51 16.18
N ALA A 107 -0.76 9.47 16.01
CA ALA A 107 0.14 8.79 16.95
C ALA A 107 0.06 9.38 18.35
N LEU A 108 0.10 10.72 18.47
CA LEU A 108 -0.05 11.42 19.75
C LEU A 108 -1.44 11.21 20.34
N GLY A 109 -2.48 11.42 19.54
CA GLY A 109 -3.87 11.34 20.01
C GLY A 109 -4.28 9.93 20.41
N ALA A 110 -3.89 8.91 19.66
CA ALA A 110 -4.14 7.52 20.04
C ALA A 110 -3.42 7.14 21.33
N ALA A 111 -2.18 7.60 21.52
CA ALA A 111 -1.39 7.33 22.73
C ALA A 111 -2.02 7.94 23.99
N VAL A 112 -2.65 9.11 23.91
CA VAL A 112 -3.25 9.80 25.08
C VAL A 112 -4.76 9.57 25.20
N ALA A 113 -5.36 8.79 24.30
CA ALA A 113 -6.80 8.55 24.31
C ALA A 113 -7.26 7.92 25.65
N SER A 114 -8.24 8.55 26.29
CA SER A 114 -8.86 8.08 27.54
C SER A 114 -10.13 7.26 27.31
N SER A 115 -10.68 7.30 26.09
CA SER A 115 -11.88 6.57 25.71
C SER A 115 -11.69 5.84 24.38
N PHE A 116 -12.43 4.74 24.19
CA PHE A 116 -12.42 4.00 22.94
C PHE A 116 -12.85 4.86 21.74
N ALA A 117 -13.86 5.71 21.92
CA ALA A 117 -14.31 6.62 20.85
C ALA A 117 -13.22 7.62 20.44
N GLY A 118 -12.48 8.19 21.43
CA GLY A 118 -11.34 9.06 21.16
C GLY A 118 -10.23 8.34 20.41
N PHE A 119 -9.88 7.12 20.83
CA PHE A 119 -8.92 6.27 20.14
C PHE A 119 -9.32 6.04 18.67
N VAL A 120 -10.56 5.62 18.42
CA VAL A 120 -11.10 5.40 17.06
C VAL A 120 -11.00 6.67 16.20
N LEU A 121 -11.34 7.84 16.75
CA LEU A 121 -11.26 9.11 16.01
C LEU A 121 -9.83 9.38 15.52
N PHE A 122 -8.84 9.24 16.40
CA PHE A 122 -7.44 9.43 16.03
C PHE A 122 -6.95 8.37 15.05
N ARG A 123 -7.42 7.13 15.15
CA ARG A 123 -7.13 6.08 14.16
C ARG A 123 -7.70 6.40 12.78
N ILE A 124 -8.92 6.93 12.69
CA ILE A 124 -9.50 7.40 11.40
C ILE A 124 -8.65 8.53 10.81
N LEU A 125 -8.16 9.45 11.64
CA LEU A 125 -7.28 10.52 11.18
C LEU A 125 -5.93 9.99 10.65
N GLY A 126 -5.32 9.01 11.35
CA GLY A 126 -4.13 8.30 10.85
C GLY A 126 -4.39 7.61 9.51
N GLY A 127 -5.53 6.95 9.40
CA GLY A 127 -5.99 6.34 8.17
C GLY A 127 -6.13 7.32 7.00
N LEU A 128 -6.61 8.54 7.26
CA LEU A 128 -6.62 9.60 6.25
C LEU A 128 -5.20 9.86 5.72
N GLY A 129 -4.21 9.94 6.61
CA GLY A 129 -2.79 10.06 6.27
C GLY A 129 -2.28 8.87 5.44
N ILE A 130 -2.63 7.64 5.83
CA ILE A 130 -2.29 6.40 5.09
C ILE A 130 -2.89 6.47 3.67
N GLY A 131 -4.18 6.77 3.53
CA GLY A 131 -4.86 6.85 2.24
C GLY A 131 -4.24 7.88 1.31
N ILE A 132 -3.84 9.04 1.82
CA ILE A 132 -3.12 10.05 1.06
C ILE A 132 -1.73 9.54 0.65
N ALA A 133 -0.93 9.04 1.61
CA ALA A 133 0.43 8.61 1.37
C ALA A 133 0.51 7.43 0.40
N SER A 134 -0.44 6.47 0.48
CA SER A 134 -0.48 5.29 -0.40
C SER A 134 -0.56 5.64 -1.89
N LEU A 135 -1.19 6.76 -2.23
CA LEU A 135 -1.31 7.25 -3.61
C LEU A 135 -0.21 8.28 -3.94
N VAL A 136 0.03 9.22 -3.03
CA VAL A 136 0.86 10.40 -3.34
C VAL A 136 2.35 10.10 -3.24
N SER A 137 2.81 9.21 -2.33
CA SER A 137 4.23 8.87 -2.22
C SER A 137 4.78 8.23 -3.50
N PRO A 138 4.19 7.15 -4.06
CA PRO A 138 4.68 6.58 -5.31
C PRO A 138 4.50 7.53 -6.49
N LEU A 139 3.46 8.36 -6.51
CA LEU A 139 3.24 9.37 -7.54
C LEU A 139 4.33 10.44 -7.51
N TYR A 140 4.69 10.95 -6.33
CA TYR A 140 5.76 11.94 -6.16
C TYR A 140 7.11 11.39 -6.63
N ILE A 141 7.43 10.13 -6.28
CA ILE A 141 8.64 9.44 -6.76
C ILE A 141 8.62 9.30 -8.27
N ALA A 142 7.50 8.83 -8.85
CA ALA A 142 7.38 8.62 -10.29
C ALA A 142 7.53 9.92 -11.10
N GLU A 143 6.92 11.03 -10.64
CA GLU A 143 6.99 12.33 -11.30
C GLU A 143 8.35 13.03 -11.13
N SER A 144 9.10 12.68 -10.09
CA SER A 144 10.43 13.25 -9.83
C SER A 144 11.56 12.41 -10.43
N SER A 145 11.25 11.26 -11.04
CA SER A 145 12.25 10.28 -11.50
C SER A 145 12.38 10.27 -13.02
N PRO A 146 13.62 10.17 -13.57
CA PRO A 146 13.84 9.89 -14.98
C PRO A 146 13.23 8.55 -15.39
N ALA A 147 12.74 8.44 -16.64
CA ALA A 147 12.05 7.26 -17.16
C ALA A 147 12.82 5.94 -16.89
N ARG A 148 14.13 5.94 -17.16
CA ARG A 148 15.01 4.77 -16.99
C ARG A 148 15.09 4.23 -15.55
N TRP A 149 14.83 5.05 -14.53
CA TRP A 149 14.95 4.67 -13.11
C TRP A 149 13.60 4.64 -12.38
N ARG A 150 12.54 5.15 -13.01
CA ARG A 150 11.20 5.34 -12.40
C ARG A 150 10.69 4.08 -11.72
N GLY A 151 10.68 2.95 -12.42
CA GLY A 151 10.17 1.69 -11.87
C GLY A 151 10.96 1.22 -10.63
N ARG A 152 12.30 1.31 -10.68
CA ARG A 152 13.16 0.93 -9.55
C ARG A 152 12.96 1.84 -8.34
N LEU A 153 12.81 3.15 -8.56
CA LEU A 153 12.63 4.11 -7.47
C LEU A 153 11.23 4.02 -6.86
N VAL A 154 10.20 3.76 -7.65
CA VAL A 154 8.86 3.47 -7.13
C VAL A 154 8.82 2.17 -6.32
N ALA A 155 9.60 1.16 -6.72
CA ALA A 155 9.74 -0.08 -5.95
C ALA A 155 10.34 0.13 -4.55
N VAL A 156 11.16 1.18 -4.36
CA VAL A 156 11.67 1.59 -3.03
C VAL A 156 10.51 1.94 -2.08
N ASN A 157 9.44 2.55 -2.58
CA ASN A 157 8.26 2.85 -1.77
C ASN A 157 7.57 1.56 -1.26
N GLN A 158 7.44 0.54 -2.12
CA GLN A 158 6.88 -0.75 -1.70
C GLN A 158 7.76 -1.44 -0.64
N LEU A 159 9.07 -1.40 -0.84
CA LEU A 159 10.03 -1.93 0.15
C LEU A 159 9.92 -1.15 1.48
N ALA A 160 9.77 0.16 1.43
CA ALA A 160 9.61 0.99 2.62
C ALA A 160 8.34 0.63 3.42
N ILE A 161 7.23 0.29 2.75
CA ILE A 161 6.00 -0.17 3.41
C ILE A 161 6.26 -1.42 4.24
N VAL A 162 6.84 -2.47 3.65
CA VAL A 162 7.08 -3.73 4.36
C VAL A 162 8.17 -3.61 5.43
N LEU A 163 9.17 -2.74 5.23
CA LEU A 163 10.15 -2.39 6.25
C LEU A 163 9.52 -1.64 7.42
N GLY A 164 8.56 -0.76 7.17
CA GLY A 164 7.78 -0.07 8.20
C GLY A 164 6.98 -1.05 9.06
N MET A 165 6.37 -2.07 8.44
CA MET A 165 5.69 -3.15 9.16
C MET A 165 6.65 -3.95 10.03
N LEU A 166 7.80 -4.36 9.49
CA LEU A 166 8.80 -5.10 10.27
C LEU A 166 9.33 -4.24 11.43
N LEU A 167 9.60 -2.96 11.19
CA LEU A 167 10.11 -2.05 12.21
C LEU A 167 9.14 -1.92 13.39
N ILE A 168 7.84 -1.74 13.12
CA ILE A 168 6.85 -1.64 14.21
C ILE A 168 6.65 -2.96 14.94
N TYR A 169 6.76 -4.13 14.29
CA TYR A 169 6.73 -5.41 14.99
C TYR A 169 7.88 -5.53 15.99
N LEU A 170 9.09 -5.10 15.61
CA LEU A 170 10.26 -5.05 16.51
C LEU A 170 10.03 -4.05 17.66
N VAL A 171 9.49 -2.88 17.37
CA VAL A 171 9.19 -1.85 18.37
C VAL A 171 8.13 -2.34 19.36
N ASN A 172 7.04 -2.93 18.87
CA ASN A 172 5.98 -3.50 19.70
C ASN A 172 6.52 -4.58 20.65
N TYR A 173 7.35 -5.49 20.13
CA TYR A 173 8.00 -6.52 20.92
C TYR A 173 8.90 -5.93 22.01
N ARG A 174 9.74 -4.94 21.67
CA ARG A 174 10.62 -4.27 22.64
C ARG A 174 9.86 -3.54 23.73
N ILE A 175 8.78 -2.85 23.36
CA ILE A 175 7.92 -2.15 24.33
C ILE A 175 7.25 -3.17 25.26
N HIS A 176 6.72 -4.26 24.68
CA HIS A 176 6.07 -5.32 25.47
C HIS A 176 7.01 -5.94 26.51
N GLN A 177 8.26 -6.23 26.13
CA GLN A 177 9.29 -6.75 27.03
C GLN A 177 9.80 -5.74 28.07
N SER A 178 9.58 -4.45 27.87
CA SER A 178 10.08 -3.41 28.77
C SER A 178 9.24 -3.24 30.04
N GLY A 179 8.06 -3.86 30.11
CA GLY A 179 7.13 -3.74 31.23
C GLY A 179 6.51 -5.06 31.66
N THR A 180 5.82 -5.03 32.80
CA THR A 180 4.98 -6.15 33.26
C THR A 180 3.69 -6.22 32.45
N GLU A 181 2.95 -7.35 32.52
CA GLU A 181 1.65 -7.49 31.89
C GLU A 181 0.68 -6.37 32.29
N GLN A 182 0.62 -6.03 33.58
CA GLN A 182 -0.20 -4.93 34.09
C GLN A 182 0.19 -3.57 33.48
N TRP A 183 1.50 -3.31 33.35
CA TRP A 183 2.00 -2.10 32.71
C TRP A 183 1.62 -2.06 31.22
N ASN A 184 1.74 -3.19 30.54
CA ASN A 184 1.39 -3.31 29.11
C ASN A 184 -0.10 -3.00 28.87
N GLU A 185 -1.01 -3.48 29.73
CA GLU A 185 -2.44 -3.20 29.65
C GLU A 185 -2.80 -1.72 29.88
N VAL A 186 -2.04 -1.01 30.71
CA VAL A 186 -2.35 0.38 31.04
C VAL A 186 -1.58 1.37 30.17
N ALA A 187 -0.30 1.13 29.94
CA ALA A 187 0.64 2.07 29.32
C ALA A 187 1.33 1.51 28.07
N GLY A 188 1.65 0.22 28.02
CA GLY A 188 2.46 -0.37 26.94
C GLY A 188 1.88 -0.09 25.54
N TRP A 189 0.59 -0.34 25.34
CA TRP A 189 -0.07 -0.06 24.05
C TRP A 189 -0.01 1.43 23.68
N ARG A 190 -0.03 2.34 24.64
CA ARG A 190 0.09 3.79 24.40
C ARG A 190 1.46 4.14 23.85
N TRP A 191 2.53 3.53 24.38
CA TRP A 191 3.89 3.70 23.87
C TRP A 191 4.08 3.11 22.49
N MET A 192 3.38 1.99 22.18
CA MET A 192 3.38 1.44 20.81
C MET A 192 2.86 2.47 19.82
N PHE A 193 1.74 3.15 20.09
CA PHE A 193 1.24 4.23 19.21
C PHE A 193 2.14 5.48 19.26
N ALA A 194 2.60 5.90 20.44
CA ALA A 194 3.48 7.05 20.60
C ALA A 194 4.79 6.91 19.79
N SER A 195 5.29 5.69 19.60
CA SER A 195 6.50 5.44 18.82
C SER A 195 6.40 5.92 17.38
N GLY A 196 5.19 6.01 16.81
CA GLY A 196 4.90 6.58 15.50
C GLY A 196 5.18 8.09 15.38
N VAL A 197 5.31 8.79 16.51
CA VAL A 197 5.63 10.24 16.53
C VAL A 197 6.98 10.51 15.88
N LEU A 198 7.99 9.69 16.20
CA LEU A 198 9.35 9.89 15.69
C LEU A 198 9.43 9.84 14.15
N PRO A 199 8.99 8.76 13.47
CA PRO A 199 9.04 8.72 12.01
C PRO A 199 8.09 9.72 11.35
N SER A 200 6.96 10.09 11.99
CA SER A 200 6.03 11.11 11.47
C SER A 200 6.66 12.50 11.48
N LEU A 201 7.32 12.85 12.59
CA LEU A 201 8.05 14.11 12.72
C LEU A 201 9.24 14.16 11.75
N LEU A 202 9.96 13.05 11.60
CA LEU A 202 11.06 12.94 10.63
C LEU A 202 10.56 13.19 9.20
N LEU A 203 9.45 12.57 8.77
CA LEU A 203 8.85 12.83 7.46
C LEU A 203 8.49 14.30 7.31
N LEU A 204 7.80 14.89 8.31
CA LEU A 204 7.37 16.29 8.26
C LEU A 204 8.56 17.24 8.11
N LEU A 205 9.64 17.03 8.87
CA LEU A 205 10.85 17.87 8.79
C LEU A 205 11.60 17.71 7.47
N LEU A 206 11.74 16.46 6.98
CA LEU A 206 12.46 16.21 5.74
C LEU A 206 11.69 16.70 4.50
N LEU A 207 10.37 16.80 4.57
CA LEU A 207 9.58 17.40 3.48
C LEU A 207 9.95 18.86 3.22
N PHE A 208 10.42 19.63 4.21
CA PHE A 208 10.91 21.00 3.96
C PHE A 208 12.19 21.06 3.09
N LEU A 209 12.92 19.95 2.93
CA LEU A 209 14.14 19.88 2.14
C LEU A 209 13.91 19.54 0.67
N VAL A 210 12.70 19.10 0.31
CA VAL A 210 12.35 18.66 -1.05
C VAL A 210 11.31 19.59 -1.68
N PRO A 211 11.42 19.90 -2.98
CA PRO A 211 10.51 20.81 -3.68
C PRO A 211 9.23 20.08 -4.12
N GLU A 212 8.29 20.82 -4.67
CA GLU A 212 7.14 20.27 -5.40
C GLU A 212 7.62 19.64 -6.74
N THR A 213 6.81 18.71 -7.33
CA THR A 213 7.17 18.04 -8.58
C THR A 213 7.17 19.01 -9.77
N ALA A 214 8.10 18.81 -10.71
CA ALA A 214 8.20 19.63 -11.93
C ALA A 214 6.88 19.58 -12.73
N ARG A 215 6.23 18.41 -12.78
CA ARG A 215 4.93 18.21 -13.45
C ARG A 215 3.84 19.10 -12.86
N PHE A 216 3.69 19.12 -11.56
CA PHE A 216 2.69 19.95 -10.90
C PHE A 216 2.96 21.45 -11.11
N LEU A 217 4.24 21.85 -11.02
CA LEU A 217 4.64 23.24 -11.26
C LEU A 217 4.27 23.69 -12.68
N LEU A 218 4.51 22.85 -13.70
CA LEU A 218 4.10 23.12 -15.09
C LEU A 218 2.57 23.24 -15.22
N MET A 219 1.81 22.32 -14.63
CA MET A 219 0.32 22.40 -14.62
C MET A 219 -0.19 23.69 -13.99
N LYS A 220 0.58 24.35 -13.11
CA LYS A 220 0.25 25.64 -12.47
C LYS A 220 0.85 26.85 -13.21
N GLY A 221 1.47 26.66 -14.36
CA GLY A 221 2.09 27.74 -15.13
C GLY A 221 3.41 28.26 -14.55
N ARG A 222 3.99 27.60 -13.53
CA ARG A 222 5.26 27.99 -12.85
C ARG A 222 6.47 27.39 -13.58
N ARG A 223 6.65 27.75 -14.85
CA ARG A 223 7.61 27.13 -15.75
C ARG A 223 9.06 27.26 -15.27
N GLU A 224 9.50 28.42 -14.82
CA GLU A 224 10.88 28.63 -14.35
C GLU A 224 11.25 27.74 -13.15
N GLU A 225 10.31 27.53 -12.23
CA GLU A 225 10.52 26.67 -11.09
C GLU A 225 10.52 25.19 -11.50
N ALA A 226 9.64 24.81 -12.43
CA ALA A 226 9.62 23.46 -13.00
C ALA A 226 10.96 23.13 -13.68
N GLU A 227 11.52 24.05 -14.45
CA GLU A 227 12.82 23.89 -15.11
C GLU A 227 13.96 23.72 -14.09
N LYS A 228 13.96 24.51 -13.00
CA LYS A 228 14.94 24.36 -11.91
C LYS A 228 14.88 23.00 -11.22
N VAL A 229 13.66 22.48 -10.99
CA VAL A 229 13.46 21.16 -10.39
C VAL A 229 13.87 20.06 -11.38
N ALA A 230 13.42 20.13 -12.64
CA ALA A 230 13.75 19.17 -13.68
C ALA A 230 15.29 19.10 -13.93
N ALA A 231 15.97 20.24 -13.95
CA ALA A 231 17.44 20.29 -14.09
C ALA A 231 18.18 19.59 -12.92
N ARG A 232 17.56 19.46 -11.73
CA ARG A 232 18.15 18.78 -10.57
C ARG A 232 17.82 17.28 -10.55
N THR A 233 16.67 16.89 -11.09
CA THR A 233 16.17 15.50 -11.08
C THR A 233 16.47 14.75 -12.38
N GLY A 234 16.59 15.47 -13.50
CA GLY A 234 16.92 14.96 -14.83
C GLY A 234 16.13 15.67 -15.92
N ALA A 235 16.81 16.15 -16.98
CA ALA A 235 16.19 16.90 -18.07
C ALA A 235 15.11 16.10 -18.85
N ASP A 236 15.23 14.77 -18.88
CA ASP A 236 14.28 13.88 -19.57
C ASP A 236 12.85 14.02 -19.00
N THR A 237 12.72 14.33 -17.72
CA THR A 237 11.43 14.47 -17.04
C THR A 237 10.59 15.61 -17.62
N LEU A 238 11.22 16.73 -17.99
CA LEU A 238 10.51 17.88 -18.57
C LEU A 238 10.02 17.57 -19.99
N ASN A 239 10.87 16.99 -20.83
CA ASN A 239 10.53 16.62 -22.20
C ASN A 239 9.40 15.59 -22.26
N GLU A 240 9.39 14.60 -21.36
CA GLU A 240 8.30 13.63 -21.24
C GLU A 240 6.97 14.28 -20.86
N ILE A 241 7.00 15.26 -19.93
CA ILE A 241 5.79 15.96 -19.52
C ILE A 241 5.20 16.75 -20.69
N LEU A 242 6.03 17.47 -21.41
CA LEU A 242 5.60 18.28 -22.56
C LEU A 242 5.06 17.40 -23.70
N SER A 243 5.73 16.28 -24.02
CA SER A 243 5.27 15.35 -25.04
C SER A 243 3.99 14.59 -24.65
N ALA A 244 3.74 14.39 -23.36
CA ALA A 244 2.53 13.73 -22.88
C ALA A 244 1.29 14.63 -22.94
N GLU A 245 1.44 15.95 -22.83
CA GLU A 245 0.34 16.91 -22.96
C GLU A 245 -0.19 17.03 -24.41
N GLU A 246 0.66 16.78 -25.40
CA GLU A 246 0.30 16.86 -26.83
C GLU A 246 -0.47 15.62 -27.35
N ARG A 247 -0.55 14.53 -26.57
CA ARG A 247 -1.22 13.31 -27.02
C ARG A 247 -2.74 13.43 -26.99
N PRO A 248 -3.44 13.12 -28.10
CA PRO A 248 -4.90 13.16 -28.15
C PRO A 248 -5.51 12.15 -27.17
N ARG A 249 -6.47 12.58 -26.36
CA ARG A 249 -7.23 11.72 -25.45
C ARG A 249 -8.33 10.99 -26.22
N ASN A 250 -8.05 9.78 -26.64
CA ASN A 250 -9.05 8.94 -27.30
C ASN A 250 -10.18 8.53 -26.36
N LYS A 251 -11.42 8.50 -26.85
CA LYS A 251 -12.56 7.95 -26.12
C LYS A 251 -12.41 6.43 -26.06
N LEU A 252 -12.49 5.86 -24.86
CA LEU A 252 -12.44 4.41 -24.63
C LEU A 252 -13.82 3.79 -24.76
N ASN A 253 -13.96 2.80 -25.65
CA ASN A 253 -15.22 2.12 -25.90
C ASN A 253 -15.64 1.15 -24.78
N HIS A 254 -14.69 0.65 -23.97
CA HIS A 254 -14.93 -0.35 -22.92
C HIS A 254 -14.45 0.07 -21.53
N ALA A 255 -14.50 1.37 -21.21
CA ALA A 255 -14.03 1.90 -19.91
C ALA A 255 -14.65 1.16 -18.71
N SER A 256 -15.96 0.87 -18.75
CA SER A 256 -16.67 0.18 -17.66
C SER A 256 -16.12 -1.22 -17.36
N ARG A 257 -15.75 -1.99 -18.39
CA ARG A 257 -15.15 -3.32 -18.24
C ARG A 257 -13.76 -3.24 -17.61
N ILE A 258 -12.95 -2.27 -18.03
CA ILE A 258 -11.60 -2.03 -17.49
C ILE A 258 -11.69 -1.64 -16.00
N TYR A 259 -12.62 -0.73 -15.64
CA TYR A 259 -12.90 -0.39 -14.25
C TYR A 259 -13.32 -1.61 -13.44
N ALA A 260 -14.25 -2.43 -13.96
CA ALA A 260 -14.73 -3.62 -13.27
C ALA A 260 -13.60 -4.61 -12.98
N ILE A 261 -12.72 -4.87 -13.97
CA ILE A 261 -11.57 -5.78 -13.79
C ILE A 261 -10.61 -5.23 -12.73
N GLY A 262 -10.25 -3.94 -12.81
CA GLY A 262 -9.32 -3.33 -11.85
C GLY A 262 -9.88 -3.29 -10.43
N ILE A 263 -11.15 -2.91 -10.26
CA ILE A 263 -11.82 -2.90 -8.95
C ILE A 263 -11.90 -4.31 -8.38
N THR A 264 -12.31 -5.30 -9.18
CA THR A 264 -12.41 -6.70 -8.72
C THR A 264 -11.06 -7.24 -8.30
N LEU A 265 -10.00 -6.98 -9.08
CA LEU A 265 -8.63 -7.40 -8.74
C LEU A 265 -8.16 -6.76 -7.42
N ALA A 266 -8.42 -5.47 -7.23
CA ALA A 266 -8.08 -4.75 -6.01
C ALA A 266 -8.85 -5.28 -4.78
N VAL A 267 -10.13 -5.62 -4.94
CA VAL A 267 -10.96 -6.22 -3.90
C VAL A 267 -10.50 -7.64 -3.57
N LEU A 268 -10.24 -8.48 -4.58
CA LEU A 268 -9.79 -9.86 -4.40
C LEU A 268 -8.46 -9.90 -3.64
N GLN A 269 -7.50 -9.04 -3.96
CA GLN A 269 -6.25 -8.92 -3.20
C GLN A 269 -6.47 -8.80 -1.69
N GLN A 270 -7.54 -8.15 -1.24
CA GLN A 270 -7.80 -7.92 0.19
C GLN A 270 -8.65 -9.02 0.82
N ILE A 271 -9.66 -9.52 0.12
CA ILE A 271 -10.57 -10.53 0.68
C ILE A 271 -9.93 -11.93 0.80
N THR A 272 -8.73 -12.13 0.22
CA THR A 272 -7.87 -13.28 0.51
C THR A 272 -7.33 -13.30 1.94
N GLY A 273 -7.50 -12.21 2.73
CA GLY A 273 -7.28 -12.20 4.16
C GLY A 273 -5.89 -11.77 4.63
N ILE A 274 -5.03 -11.20 3.77
CA ILE A 274 -3.65 -10.83 4.12
C ILE A 274 -3.56 -9.95 5.36
N ASN A 275 -4.43 -8.95 5.46
CA ASN A 275 -4.37 -7.99 6.56
C ASN A 275 -4.79 -8.58 7.91
N VAL A 276 -5.51 -9.70 7.91
CA VAL A 276 -5.79 -10.45 9.15
C VAL A 276 -4.48 -10.93 9.78
N PHE A 277 -3.56 -11.47 8.98
CA PHE A 277 -2.26 -11.90 9.47
C PHE A 277 -1.34 -10.74 9.83
N LEU A 278 -1.49 -9.59 9.18
CA LEU A 278 -0.69 -8.41 9.52
C LEU A 278 -1.17 -7.70 10.79
N TYR A 279 -2.47 -7.76 11.10
CA TYR A 279 -3.06 -7.04 12.24
C TYR A 279 -3.34 -7.93 13.46
N TYR A 280 -3.66 -9.21 13.24
CA TYR A 280 -4.07 -10.13 14.30
C TYR A 280 -3.11 -11.30 14.50
N ALA A 281 -1.94 -11.32 13.81
CA ALA A 281 -0.97 -12.41 13.94
C ALA A 281 -0.61 -12.72 15.40
N PRO A 282 -0.27 -11.74 16.26
CA PRO A 282 0.03 -12.05 17.64
C PRO A 282 -1.17 -12.69 18.37
N SER A 283 -2.39 -12.23 18.12
CA SER A 283 -3.60 -12.82 18.73
C SER A 283 -3.86 -14.26 18.26
N ILE A 284 -3.57 -14.55 16.99
CA ILE A 284 -3.67 -15.88 16.41
C ILE A 284 -2.63 -16.82 17.04
N PHE A 285 -1.39 -16.38 17.14
CA PHE A 285 -0.29 -17.15 17.69
C PHE A 285 -0.41 -17.36 19.20
N ALA A 286 -0.82 -16.34 19.96
CA ALA A 286 -0.97 -16.41 21.42
C ALA A 286 -1.94 -17.51 21.87
N ARG A 287 -2.97 -17.82 21.07
CA ARG A 287 -3.91 -18.92 21.37
C ARG A 287 -3.25 -20.30 21.37
N VAL A 288 -2.26 -20.49 20.50
CA VAL A 288 -1.62 -21.79 20.32
C VAL A 288 -0.33 -21.89 21.18
N THR A 289 0.35 -20.78 21.38
CA THR A 289 1.59 -20.72 22.17
C THR A 289 1.34 -20.49 23.65
N HIS A 290 0.16 -19.97 24.02
CA HIS A 290 -0.20 -19.53 25.37
C HIS A 290 0.80 -18.51 25.97
N SER A 291 1.52 -17.78 25.10
CA SER A 291 2.52 -16.78 25.48
C SER A 291 2.48 -15.58 24.55
N GLY A 292 2.35 -14.38 25.12
CA GLY A 292 2.39 -13.13 24.38
C GLY A 292 3.75 -12.84 23.75
N ASP A 293 4.84 -13.15 24.47
CA ASP A 293 6.21 -12.93 23.98
C ASP A 293 6.51 -13.78 22.75
N ILE A 294 6.20 -15.08 22.80
CA ILE A 294 6.40 -16.00 21.67
C ILE A 294 5.55 -15.58 20.48
N ALA A 295 4.31 -15.13 20.72
CA ALA A 295 3.42 -14.66 19.66
C ALA A 295 3.96 -13.41 18.95
N LEU A 296 4.54 -12.48 19.69
CA LEU A 296 5.20 -11.30 19.11
C LEU A 296 6.47 -11.66 18.34
N GLU A 297 7.30 -12.59 18.85
CA GLU A 297 8.48 -13.11 18.15
C GLU A 297 8.07 -13.77 16.81
N GLN A 298 7.04 -14.61 16.82
CA GLN A 298 6.50 -15.21 15.60
C GLN A 298 5.98 -14.16 14.61
N THR A 299 5.42 -13.07 15.10
CA THR A 299 4.97 -11.94 14.25
C THR A 299 6.15 -11.20 13.61
N ILE A 300 7.30 -11.10 14.28
CA ILE A 300 8.53 -10.60 13.67
C ILE A 300 8.96 -11.49 12.50
N CYS A 301 8.88 -12.83 12.66
CA CYS A 301 9.16 -13.76 11.55
C CYS A 301 8.24 -13.52 10.34
N VAL A 302 6.94 -13.24 10.57
CA VAL A 302 6.01 -12.82 9.50
C VAL A 302 6.53 -11.57 8.79
N GLY A 303 6.96 -10.56 9.53
CA GLY A 303 7.53 -9.33 8.96
C GLY A 303 8.79 -9.57 8.13
N VAL A 304 9.72 -10.40 8.64
CA VAL A 304 10.96 -10.76 7.93
C VAL A 304 10.65 -11.49 6.62
N VAL A 305 9.79 -12.49 6.65
CA VAL A 305 9.38 -13.23 5.44
C VAL A 305 8.71 -12.30 4.44
N ASN A 306 7.86 -11.39 4.89
CA ASN A 306 7.21 -10.39 4.02
C ASN A 306 8.26 -9.52 3.30
N VAL A 307 9.27 -9.01 4.01
CA VAL A 307 10.37 -8.22 3.41
C VAL A 307 11.16 -9.04 2.39
N VAL A 308 11.62 -10.24 2.79
CA VAL A 308 12.46 -11.10 1.93
C VAL A 308 11.73 -11.44 0.63
N PHE A 309 10.48 -11.90 0.72
CA PHE A 309 9.72 -12.30 -0.46
C PHE A 309 9.24 -11.10 -1.30
N THR A 310 9.05 -9.93 -0.72
CA THR A 310 8.81 -8.69 -1.49
C THR A 310 10.05 -8.32 -2.31
N VAL A 311 11.26 -8.43 -1.76
CA VAL A 311 12.51 -8.21 -2.52
C VAL A 311 12.66 -9.24 -3.65
N LEU A 312 12.35 -10.52 -3.38
CA LEU A 312 12.35 -11.55 -4.42
C LEU A 312 11.32 -11.26 -5.51
N ALA A 313 10.13 -10.78 -5.16
CA ALA A 313 9.11 -10.39 -6.13
C ALA A 313 9.60 -9.33 -7.12
N MET A 314 10.35 -8.32 -6.66
CA MET A 314 10.93 -7.29 -7.54
C MET A 314 11.89 -7.87 -8.60
N VAL A 315 12.51 -9.01 -8.31
CA VAL A 315 13.41 -9.69 -9.25
C VAL A 315 12.65 -10.62 -10.20
N PHE A 316 11.62 -11.29 -9.69
CA PHE A 316 10.94 -12.36 -10.43
C PHE A 316 9.78 -11.86 -11.29
N VAL A 317 9.16 -10.72 -10.97
CA VAL A 317 7.96 -10.22 -11.67
C VAL A 317 8.18 -10.01 -13.17
N ASP A 318 9.35 -9.51 -13.54
CA ASP A 318 9.69 -9.29 -14.96
C ASP A 318 10.12 -10.56 -15.69
N ARG A 319 10.52 -11.61 -14.94
CA ARG A 319 10.95 -12.89 -15.52
C ARG A 319 9.80 -13.85 -15.75
N LEU A 320 8.91 -13.99 -14.77
CA LEU A 320 7.83 -14.98 -14.79
C LEU A 320 6.53 -14.47 -15.41
N GLY A 321 6.33 -13.13 -15.42
CA GLY A 321 5.08 -12.52 -15.87
C GLY A 321 4.07 -12.32 -14.73
N ARG A 322 3.09 -11.47 -14.98
CA ARG A 322 2.16 -11.03 -13.95
C ARG A 322 1.08 -12.07 -13.66
N LYS A 323 0.47 -12.62 -14.70
CA LYS A 323 -0.62 -13.61 -14.60
C LYS A 323 -0.18 -14.95 -13.98
N PRO A 324 0.94 -15.58 -14.39
CA PRO A 324 1.42 -16.81 -13.77
C PRO A 324 1.79 -16.63 -12.28
N LEU A 325 2.39 -15.47 -11.92
CA LEU A 325 2.71 -15.17 -10.54
C LEU A 325 1.45 -15.04 -9.67
N LEU A 326 0.41 -14.33 -10.15
CA LEU A 326 -0.86 -14.22 -9.41
C LEU A 326 -1.49 -15.60 -9.20
N ILE A 327 -1.63 -16.40 -10.26
CA ILE A 327 -2.26 -17.73 -10.17
C ILE A 327 -1.46 -18.63 -9.22
N GLY A 328 -0.14 -18.73 -9.41
CA GLY A 328 0.73 -19.57 -8.59
C GLY A 328 0.72 -19.16 -7.12
N GLY A 329 0.77 -17.86 -6.85
CA GLY A 329 0.68 -17.32 -5.49
C GLY A 329 -0.67 -17.60 -4.84
N SER A 330 -1.77 -17.38 -5.55
CA SER A 330 -3.12 -17.64 -5.03
C SER A 330 -3.36 -19.14 -4.77
N ILE A 331 -2.76 -20.05 -5.55
CA ILE A 331 -2.76 -21.50 -5.26
C ILE A 331 -2.02 -21.78 -3.96
N GLY A 332 -0.81 -21.24 -3.78
CA GLY A 332 -0.03 -21.39 -2.56
C GLY A 332 -0.77 -20.84 -1.35
N MET A 333 -1.38 -19.66 -1.48
CA MET A 333 -2.21 -19.04 -0.44
C MET A 333 -3.42 -19.90 -0.07
N ALA A 334 -4.17 -20.41 -1.04
CA ALA A 334 -5.33 -21.27 -0.81
C ALA A 334 -4.96 -22.54 -0.05
N PHE A 335 -3.86 -23.20 -0.44
CA PHE A 335 -3.33 -24.38 0.23
C PHE A 335 -2.96 -24.08 1.68
N CYS A 336 -2.21 -23.00 1.93
CA CYS A 336 -1.78 -22.62 3.27
C CYS A 336 -2.97 -22.24 4.17
N LEU A 337 -3.95 -21.49 3.64
CA LEU A 337 -5.17 -21.11 4.39
C LEU A 337 -6.02 -22.34 4.75
N ALA A 338 -6.19 -23.28 3.84
CA ALA A 338 -6.86 -24.54 4.13
C ALA A 338 -6.11 -25.33 5.22
N GLY A 339 -4.77 -25.40 5.13
CA GLY A 339 -3.90 -26.01 6.13
C GLY A 339 -3.99 -25.33 7.50
N MET A 340 -4.04 -23.98 7.54
CA MET A 340 -4.24 -23.22 8.78
C MET A 340 -5.60 -23.52 9.41
N GLY A 341 -6.68 -23.47 8.61
CA GLY A 341 -8.03 -23.80 9.09
C GLY A 341 -8.09 -25.18 9.69
N TRP A 342 -7.50 -26.17 9.01
CA TRP A 342 -7.39 -27.54 9.51
C TRP A 342 -6.55 -27.64 10.79
N SER A 343 -5.39 -26.99 10.83
CA SER A 343 -4.46 -27.02 11.96
C SER A 343 -5.09 -26.44 13.23
N VAL A 344 -5.81 -25.32 13.10
CA VAL A 344 -6.49 -24.69 14.23
C VAL A 344 -7.68 -25.51 14.71
N MET A 345 -8.46 -26.09 13.78
CA MET A 345 -9.61 -26.94 14.09
C MET A 345 -9.21 -28.21 14.89
N HIS A 346 -8.03 -28.79 14.58
CA HIS A 346 -7.54 -30.00 15.21
C HIS A 346 -6.49 -29.75 16.31
N GLN A 347 -6.33 -28.48 16.74
CA GLN A 347 -5.36 -28.08 17.77
C GLN A 347 -3.93 -28.63 17.52
N SER A 348 -3.50 -28.57 16.26
CA SER A 348 -2.17 -28.99 15.84
C SER A 348 -1.06 -28.13 16.47
N SER A 349 0.21 -28.56 16.34
CA SER A 349 1.34 -27.84 16.94
C SER A 349 1.44 -26.39 16.46
N SER A 350 1.92 -25.49 17.34
CA SER A 350 2.17 -24.09 17.01
C SER A 350 3.18 -23.91 15.87
N ALA A 351 4.15 -24.82 15.76
CA ALA A 351 5.14 -24.82 14.68
C ALA A 351 4.51 -25.06 13.30
N LEU A 352 3.50 -25.94 13.22
CA LEU A 352 2.81 -26.21 11.96
C LEU A 352 1.94 -25.02 11.55
N LEU A 353 1.24 -24.40 12.49
CA LEU A 353 0.48 -23.17 12.22
C LEU A 353 1.42 -22.05 11.74
N LEU A 354 2.52 -21.81 12.42
CA LEU A 354 3.53 -20.82 12.02
C LEU A 354 4.05 -21.11 10.60
N LEU A 355 4.37 -22.36 10.28
CA LEU A 355 4.83 -22.74 8.94
C LEU A 355 3.81 -22.36 7.87
N TYR A 356 2.53 -22.69 8.05
CA TYR A 356 1.48 -22.33 7.10
C TYR A 356 1.33 -20.80 6.97
N VAL A 357 1.38 -20.05 8.07
CA VAL A 357 1.33 -18.59 8.04
C VAL A 357 2.52 -18.01 7.27
N LEU A 358 3.73 -18.47 7.54
CA LEU A 358 4.93 -17.97 6.84
C LEU A 358 4.90 -18.30 5.34
N LEU A 359 4.46 -19.51 4.95
CA LEU A 359 4.28 -19.88 3.53
C LEU A 359 3.18 -19.08 2.86
N TYR A 360 2.09 -18.78 3.56
CA TYR A 360 1.03 -17.92 3.06
C TYR A 360 1.55 -16.49 2.80
N ILE A 361 2.26 -15.90 3.78
CA ILE A 361 2.86 -14.57 3.63
C ILE A 361 3.89 -14.56 2.50
N ALA A 362 4.72 -15.60 2.39
CA ALA A 362 5.69 -15.74 1.29
C ALA A 362 5.00 -15.78 -0.09
N SER A 363 3.93 -16.57 -0.21
CA SER A 363 3.13 -16.67 -1.43
C SER A 363 2.50 -15.33 -1.82
N PHE A 364 1.90 -14.62 -0.85
CA PHE A 364 1.33 -13.29 -1.06
C PHE A 364 2.39 -12.26 -1.44
N ALA A 365 3.48 -12.17 -0.67
CA ALA A 365 4.53 -11.16 -0.86
C ALA A 365 5.29 -11.35 -2.18
N LEU A 366 5.42 -12.59 -2.66
CA LEU A 366 6.04 -12.90 -3.96
C LEU A 366 5.12 -12.57 -5.15
N SER A 367 3.82 -12.56 -4.94
CA SER A 367 2.83 -12.53 -6.04
C SER A 367 1.77 -11.45 -5.86
N VAL A 368 0.65 -11.78 -5.20
CA VAL A 368 -0.57 -10.98 -5.14
C VAL A 368 -0.31 -9.57 -4.60
N GLY A 369 0.56 -9.43 -3.59
CA GLY A 369 0.90 -8.14 -3.00
C GLY A 369 1.42 -7.12 -4.02
N PRO A 370 2.61 -7.31 -4.59
CA PRO A 370 3.21 -6.36 -5.53
C PRO A 370 2.58 -6.42 -6.92
N VAL A 371 2.23 -7.61 -7.43
CA VAL A 371 1.80 -7.80 -8.83
C VAL A 371 0.45 -7.14 -9.09
N THR A 372 -0.47 -7.13 -8.14
CA THR A 372 -1.76 -6.43 -8.30
C THR A 372 -1.56 -4.94 -8.57
N TRP A 373 -0.66 -4.27 -7.85
CA TRP A 373 -0.38 -2.85 -8.07
C TRP A 373 0.26 -2.57 -9.43
N ILE A 374 1.17 -3.46 -9.87
CA ILE A 374 1.78 -3.39 -11.19
C ILE A 374 0.70 -3.53 -12.27
N LEU A 375 -0.12 -4.58 -12.17
CA LEU A 375 -1.22 -4.81 -13.11
C LEU A 375 -2.21 -3.66 -13.17
N LEU A 376 -2.63 -3.10 -12.03
CA LEU A 376 -3.52 -1.93 -12.01
C LEU A 376 -2.90 -0.75 -12.75
N SER A 377 -1.59 -0.53 -12.62
CA SER A 377 -0.89 0.56 -13.32
C SER A 377 -0.73 0.31 -14.83
N GLU A 378 -0.59 -0.96 -15.25
CA GLU A 378 -0.43 -1.37 -16.64
C GLU A 378 -1.79 -1.52 -17.37
N LEU A 379 -2.82 -2.01 -16.68
CA LEU A 379 -4.16 -2.28 -17.21
C LEU A 379 -4.89 -0.99 -17.63
N PHE A 380 -4.72 0.10 -16.90
CA PHE A 380 -5.46 1.32 -17.13
C PHE A 380 -4.83 2.20 -18.19
N PRO A 381 -5.55 2.49 -19.32
CA PRO A 381 -5.15 3.47 -20.31
C PRO A 381 -4.85 4.83 -19.71
N MET A 382 -3.92 5.57 -20.32
CA MET A 382 -3.44 6.87 -19.82
C MET A 382 -4.58 7.86 -19.56
N SER A 383 -5.64 7.84 -20.39
CA SER A 383 -6.78 8.77 -20.33
C SER A 383 -7.61 8.65 -19.04
N ILE A 384 -7.70 7.44 -18.44
CA ILE A 384 -8.52 7.18 -17.25
C ILE A 384 -7.68 6.70 -16.04
N ARG A 385 -6.38 6.47 -16.20
CA ARG A 385 -5.50 5.81 -15.22
C ARG A 385 -5.62 6.42 -13.83
N ALA A 386 -5.49 7.73 -13.70
CA ALA A 386 -5.50 8.39 -12.40
C ALA A 386 -6.83 8.17 -11.65
N GLN A 387 -7.96 8.30 -12.37
CA GLN A 387 -9.28 8.09 -11.80
C GLN A 387 -9.54 6.61 -11.48
N ALA A 388 -9.16 5.70 -12.39
CA ALA A 388 -9.34 4.27 -12.22
C ALA A 388 -8.49 3.73 -11.04
N MET A 389 -7.24 4.18 -10.92
CA MET A 389 -6.39 3.86 -9.77
C MET A 389 -7.01 4.36 -8.46
N ALA A 390 -7.51 5.59 -8.40
CA ALA A 390 -8.13 6.14 -7.20
C ALA A 390 -9.37 5.34 -6.76
N VAL A 391 -10.27 5.00 -7.71
CA VAL A 391 -11.47 4.20 -7.43
C VAL A 391 -11.10 2.77 -7.01
N SER A 392 -10.16 2.13 -7.70
CA SER A 392 -9.70 0.77 -7.35
C SER A 392 -9.03 0.75 -5.98
N THR A 393 -8.23 1.77 -5.64
CA THR A 393 -7.60 1.89 -4.32
C THR A 393 -8.63 2.13 -3.22
N ALA A 394 -9.65 2.94 -3.47
CA ALA A 394 -10.75 3.14 -2.50
C ALA A 394 -11.53 1.83 -2.26
N ALA A 395 -11.81 1.06 -3.33
CA ALA A 395 -12.46 -0.24 -3.23
C ALA A 395 -11.58 -1.27 -2.47
N LEU A 396 -10.27 -1.24 -2.71
CA LEU A 396 -9.28 -2.03 -1.97
C LEU A 396 -9.36 -1.75 -0.46
N TRP A 397 -9.34 -0.48 -0.05
CA TRP A 397 -9.42 -0.10 1.35
C TRP A 397 -10.78 -0.45 1.98
N ALA A 398 -11.88 -0.32 1.22
CA ALA A 398 -13.20 -0.75 1.67
C ALA A 398 -13.28 -2.26 1.89
N ALA A 399 -12.70 -3.06 1.00
CA ALA A 399 -12.59 -4.51 1.16
C ALA A 399 -11.72 -4.88 2.36
N ASN A 400 -10.57 -4.22 2.54
CA ASN A 400 -9.72 -4.40 3.71
C ASN A 400 -10.47 -4.09 5.02
N PHE A 401 -11.22 -2.98 5.04
CA PHE A 401 -12.07 -2.63 6.17
C PHE A 401 -13.04 -3.77 6.52
N LEU A 402 -13.77 -4.29 5.53
CA LEU A 402 -14.75 -5.37 5.75
C LEU A 402 -14.09 -6.64 6.29
N VAL A 403 -12.95 -7.05 5.73
CA VAL A 403 -12.19 -8.23 6.18
C VAL A 403 -11.69 -8.05 7.60
N SER A 404 -11.05 -6.92 7.89
CA SER A 404 -10.48 -6.66 9.22
C SER A 404 -11.55 -6.49 10.30
N GLN A 405 -12.70 -5.90 9.94
CA GLN A 405 -13.84 -5.75 10.83
C GLN A 405 -14.53 -7.08 11.12
N SER A 406 -14.71 -7.92 10.10
CA SER A 406 -15.46 -9.18 10.24
C SER A 406 -14.64 -10.29 10.91
N PHE A 407 -13.31 -10.26 10.84
CA PHE A 407 -12.49 -11.35 11.37
C PHE A 407 -12.74 -11.65 12.85
N PRO A 408 -12.68 -10.71 13.81
CA PRO A 408 -12.95 -11.02 15.22
C PRO A 408 -14.39 -11.49 15.45
N MET A 409 -15.34 -11.00 14.65
CA MET A 409 -16.76 -11.41 14.75
C MET A 409 -16.96 -12.85 14.30
N LEU A 410 -16.29 -13.27 13.23
CA LEU A 410 -16.33 -14.67 12.75
C LEU A 410 -15.56 -15.59 13.69
N ASP A 411 -14.41 -15.16 14.15
CA ASP A 411 -13.50 -15.91 14.98
C ASP A 411 -14.02 -16.15 16.41
N GLN A 412 -14.82 -15.23 16.97
CA GLN A 412 -15.43 -15.34 18.30
C GLN A 412 -16.89 -15.77 18.27
N ASN A 413 -17.43 -16.15 17.11
CA ASN A 413 -18.82 -16.62 16.99
C ASN A 413 -18.97 -18.03 17.58
N SER A 414 -19.81 -18.19 18.61
CA SER A 414 -20.01 -19.46 19.34
C SER A 414 -20.44 -20.60 18.43
N TYR A 415 -21.30 -20.34 17.43
CA TYR A 415 -21.75 -21.37 16.49
C TYR A 415 -20.60 -21.85 15.60
N LEU A 416 -19.79 -20.92 15.08
CA LEU A 416 -18.66 -21.26 14.22
C LEU A 416 -17.54 -21.96 14.99
N ILE A 417 -17.30 -21.55 16.24
CA ILE A 417 -16.33 -22.20 17.13
C ILE A 417 -16.74 -23.65 17.39
N LEU A 418 -18.02 -23.89 17.63
CA LEU A 418 -18.52 -25.25 17.89
C LEU A 418 -18.28 -26.21 16.71
N HIS A 419 -18.42 -25.75 15.47
CA HIS A 419 -18.35 -26.59 14.28
C HIS A 419 -16.96 -26.61 13.61
N PHE A 420 -16.22 -25.51 13.69
CA PHE A 420 -14.95 -25.32 12.97
C PHE A 420 -13.78 -24.93 13.89
N GLY A 421 -13.96 -24.94 15.21
CA GLY A 421 -13.02 -24.32 16.12
C GLY A 421 -12.82 -22.84 15.72
N HIS A 422 -11.59 -22.36 15.66
CA HIS A 422 -11.28 -21.03 15.13
C HIS A 422 -10.83 -21.06 13.66
N GLY A 423 -11.09 -22.16 12.93
CA GLY A 423 -10.61 -22.38 11.56
C GLY A 423 -11.47 -21.75 10.48
N PHE A 424 -12.74 -21.42 10.76
CA PHE A 424 -13.71 -20.97 9.76
C PHE A 424 -13.24 -19.75 8.93
N PRO A 425 -12.70 -18.68 9.50
CA PRO A 425 -12.25 -17.52 8.70
C PRO A 425 -11.20 -17.90 7.66
N PHE A 426 -10.29 -18.83 7.97
CA PHE A 426 -9.24 -19.26 7.05
C PHE A 426 -9.81 -20.02 5.85
N PHE A 427 -10.84 -20.85 6.05
CA PHE A 427 -11.54 -21.53 4.95
C PHE A 427 -12.26 -20.53 4.04
N VAL A 428 -12.87 -19.48 4.60
CA VAL A 428 -13.49 -18.40 3.81
C VAL A 428 -12.45 -17.70 2.93
N TYR A 429 -11.28 -17.37 3.48
CA TYR A 429 -10.22 -16.73 2.70
C TYR A 429 -9.61 -17.68 1.65
N ALA A 430 -9.48 -18.97 1.96
CA ALA A 430 -9.07 -19.98 0.98
C ALA A 430 -10.05 -20.04 -0.21
N PHE A 431 -11.35 -20.00 0.05
CA PHE A 431 -12.37 -19.94 -1.00
C PHE A 431 -12.23 -18.71 -1.88
N PHE A 432 -11.95 -17.54 -1.30
CA PHE A 432 -11.70 -16.33 -2.10
C PHE A 432 -10.40 -16.40 -2.92
N CYS A 433 -9.38 -17.10 -2.46
CA CYS A 433 -8.19 -17.38 -3.30
C CYS A 433 -8.56 -18.23 -4.53
N LEU A 434 -9.48 -19.20 -4.40
CA LEU A 434 -9.97 -19.97 -5.56
C LEU A 434 -10.74 -19.09 -6.54
N ILE A 435 -11.55 -18.16 -6.03
CA ILE A 435 -12.23 -17.15 -6.87
C ILE A 435 -11.19 -16.27 -7.59
N GLU A 436 -10.12 -15.85 -6.90
CA GLU A 436 -9.05 -15.05 -7.50
C GLU A 436 -8.35 -15.82 -8.65
N ILE A 437 -8.04 -17.11 -8.45
CA ILE A 437 -7.45 -17.97 -9.49
C ILE A 437 -8.35 -18.01 -10.71
N TRP A 438 -9.64 -18.27 -10.52
CA TRP A 438 -10.62 -18.30 -11.59
C TRP A 438 -10.73 -16.94 -12.30
N PHE A 439 -10.85 -15.87 -11.55
CA PHE A 439 -10.98 -14.51 -12.08
C PHE A 439 -9.76 -14.10 -12.90
N VAL A 440 -8.56 -14.28 -12.33
CA VAL A 440 -7.31 -13.97 -13.02
C VAL A 440 -7.13 -14.84 -14.25
N GLY A 441 -7.45 -16.14 -14.16
CA GLY A 441 -7.40 -17.07 -15.28
C GLY A 441 -8.27 -16.65 -16.47
N THR A 442 -9.47 -16.12 -16.19
CA THR A 442 -10.50 -15.83 -17.20
C THR A 442 -10.43 -14.38 -17.72
N PHE A 443 -10.28 -13.40 -16.83
CA PHE A 443 -10.48 -11.99 -17.19
C PHE A 443 -9.19 -11.17 -17.29
N VAL A 444 -8.11 -11.60 -16.62
CA VAL A 444 -6.84 -10.88 -16.65
C VAL A 444 -5.97 -11.40 -17.79
N ARG A 445 -5.48 -10.49 -18.60
CA ARG A 445 -4.51 -10.78 -19.66
C ARG A 445 -3.09 -10.56 -19.17
N GLU A 446 -2.13 -11.30 -19.75
CA GLU A 446 -0.71 -11.09 -19.46
C GLU A 446 -0.24 -9.76 -20.05
N THR A 447 0.43 -8.96 -19.23
CA THR A 447 0.94 -7.65 -19.64
C THR A 447 2.46 -7.62 -19.83
N LYS A 448 3.14 -8.71 -19.50
CA LYS A 448 4.59 -8.83 -19.67
C LYS A 448 5.01 -8.55 -21.10
N ASP A 449 6.08 -7.75 -21.27
CA ASP A 449 6.69 -7.38 -22.54
C ASP A 449 5.72 -6.69 -23.54
N ARG A 450 4.61 -6.10 -23.02
CA ARG A 450 3.66 -5.32 -23.81
C ARG A 450 3.80 -3.83 -23.53
N SER A 451 3.71 -3.03 -24.59
CA SER A 451 3.63 -1.58 -24.45
C SER A 451 2.25 -1.14 -23.96
N LEU A 452 2.18 0.02 -23.31
CA LEU A 452 0.90 0.58 -22.87
C LEU A 452 -0.04 0.89 -24.03
N GLU A 453 0.53 1.24 -25.19
CA GLU A 453 -0.19 1.50 -26.44
C GLU A 453 -0.81 0.22 -27.00
N GLU A 454 -0.14 -0.93 -26.90
CA GLU A 454 -0.68 -2.24 -27.29
C GLU A 454 -1.84 -2.65 -26.40
N ILE A 455 -1.72 -2.45 -25.08
CA ILE A 455 -2.78 -2.73 -24.12
C ILE A 455 -4.00 -1.81 -24.37
N GLU A 456 -3.77 -0.52 -24.66
CA GLU A 456 -4.85 0.42 -24.99
C GLU A 456 -5.55 0.03 -26.32
N ARG A 457 -4.80 -0.41 -27.33
CA ARG A 457 -5.35 -0.89 -28.60
C ARG A 457 -6.25 -2.11 -28.38
N TYR A 458 -5.79 -3.10 -27.60
CA TYR A 458 -6.60 -4.29 -27.25
C TYR A 458 -7.95 -3.90 -26.65
N TRP A 459 -7.96 -2.93 -25.73
CA TRP A 459 -9.20 -2.49 -25.10
C TRP A 459 -10.15 -1.75 -26.07
N ASN A 460 -9.63 -1.14 -27.12
CA ASN A 460 -10.42 -0.40 -28.10
C ASN A 460 -10.93 -1.26 -29.24
N THR A 461 -10.14 -2.22 -29.73
CA THR A 461 -10.44 -3.02 -30.92
C THR A 461 -10.92 -4.43 -30.61
N GLY A 462 -10.54 -4.98 -29.43
CA GLY A 462 -10.80 -6.37 -29.09
C GLY A 462 -9.91 -7.36 -29.84
N GLU A 463 -8.94 -6.88 -30.63
CA GLU A 463 -7.95 -7.74 -31.30
C GLU A 463 -7.08 -8.46 -30.27
N GLU A 464 -6.75 -9.73 -30.53
CA GLU A 464 -5.91 -10.53 -29.63
C GLU A 464 -4.52 -9.90 -29.47
N MET A 465 -4.08 -9.82 -28.19
CA MET A 465 -2.73 -9.36 -27.84
C MET A 465 -1.70 -10.45 -28.14
#